data_de50803d5c40757eead17001f053ee7b
#
_entry.id   de50803d5c40757eead17001f053ee7b
#
_cell.length_a   1.000
_cell.length_b   1.000
_cell.length_c   1.000
_cell.angle_alpha   90.00
_cell.angle_beta   90.00
_cell.angle_gamma   90.00
#
_symmetry.space_group_name_H-M   'P 1'
#
loop_
_entity.id
_entity.type
_entity.pdbx_description
1 polymer ?
#
loop_
_entity_poly.entity_id
_entity_poly.type
_entity_poly.pdbx_seq_one_letter_code
_entity_poly.pdbx_strand_id
1 'polypeptide(L)'
;ILRKISSGAALSKNDINCLVDFWLIQHFRTPAYLIKNAKLTEEVFEEITNQIPDIVSKYFYEKELGIAHPVAHKPEQFYPFPVQPIEADIDFETGTITSSIVLGRASFLSSIASFVNGSVGNRVRNFNWTIVRPPREHFFLTSDNPAIAFGAYKDNKIEVDGIGLGRRNVTLVLPLTPDAALFTEVGALPFDIPEQLSVRQCELINQAIYRGAYRHIFSKKKIPNIKSNYPRVISKALVEEDRKLRENWASSQAAAEEQHEAWLAARNGTQGSE
;
A
#
# COMPACT_ATOMS: atom_id res chain seq x y z
N ILE A 1 -20.49 12.12 3.61
CA ILE A 1 -20.17 11.98 2.19
C ILE A 1 -21.07 10.94 1.54
N LEU A 2 -21.16 9.67 2.02
CA LEU A 2 -21.98 8.61 1.40
C LEU A 2 -23.45 9.00 1.22
N ARG A 3 -24.06 9.73 2.17
CA ARG A 3 -25.43 10.25 2.03
C ARG A 3 -25.56 11.23 0.86
N LYS A 4 -24.58 12.11 0.64
CA LYS A 4 -24.56 13.02 -0.51
C LYS A 4 -24.49 12.25 -1.82
N ILE A 5 -23.65 11.22 -1.89
CA ILE A 5 -23.50 10.36 -3.08
C ILE A 5 -24.83 9.66 -3.39
N SER A 6 -25.49 9.10 -2.39
CA SER A 6 -26.76 8.38 -2.56
C SER A 6 -27.90 9.32 -2.98
N SER A 7 -27.91 10.57 -2.53
CA SER A 7 -28.91 11.58 -2.91
C SER A 7 -28.61 12.31 -4.22
N GLY A 8 -27.45 12.05 -4.84
CA GLY A 8 -27.01 12.78 -6.02
C GLY A 8 -26.57 14.22 -5.75
N ALA A 9 -26.35 14.59 -4.48
CA ALA A 9 -25.88 15.91 -4.12
C ALA A 9 -24.42 16.13 -4.55
N ALA A 10 -24.09 17.37 -4.95
CA ALA A 10 -22.74 17.74 -5.35
C ALA A 10 -21.74 17.53 -4.19
N LEU A 11 -20.58 16.98 -4.51
CA LEU A 11 -19.47 16.84 -3.59
C LEU A 11 -18.56 18.06 -3.68
N SER A 12 -18.12 18.55 -2.53
CA SER A 12 -17.06 19.56 -2.46
C SER A 12 -15.70 18.92 -2.78
N LYS A 13 -14.71 19.77 -3.11
CA LYS A 13 -13.32 19.32 -3.24
C LYS A 13 -12.80 18.62 -1.97
N ASN A 14 -13.22 19.09 -0.81
CA ASN A 14 -12.86 18.49 0.47
C ASN A 14 -13.49 17.09 0.66
N ASP A 15 -14.74 16.91 0.22
CA ASP A 15 -15.38 15.57 0.22
C ASP A 15 -14.58 14.59 -0.66
N ILE A 16 -14.16 15.02 -1.86
CA ILE A 16 -13.33 14.19 -2.75
C ILE A 16 -11.98 13.88 -2.12
N ASN A 17 -11.29 14.86 -1.56
CA ASN A 17 -10.00 14.64 -0.89
C ASN A 17 -10.13 13.62 0.25
N CYS A 18 -11.15 13.71 1.08
CA CYS A 18 -11.42 12.72 2.13
C CYS A 18 -11.63 11.29 1.56
N LEU A 19 -12.31 11.18 0.42
CA LEU A 19 -12.49 9.88 -0.26
C LEU A 19 -11.17 9.36 -0.83
N VAL A 20 -10.32 10.23 -1.36
CA VAL A 20 -8.99 9.86 -1.87
C VAL A 20 -8.08 9.40 -0.73
N ASP A 21 -8.09 10.10 0.40
CA ASP A 21 -7.36 9.67 1.59
C ASP A 21 -7.85 8.31 2.09
N PHE A 22 -9.17 8.11 2.06
CA PHE A 22 -9.75 6.81 2.40
C PHE A 22 -9.33 5.73 1.40
N TRP A 23 -9.27 6.04 0.08
CA TRP A 23 -8.75 5.12 -0.94
C TRP A 23 -7.30 4.74 -0.64
N LEU A 24 -6.43 5.71 -0.36
CA LEU A 24 -5.02 5.48 -0.02
C LEU A 24 -4.89 4.55 1.19
N ILE A 25 -5.59 4.86 2.28
CA ILE A 25 -5.57 4.03 3.49
C ILE A 25 -6.07 2.61 3.18
N GLN A 26 -7.18 2.48 2.44
CA GLN A 26 -7.72 1.17 2.08
C GLN A 26 -6.77 0.38 1.18
N HIS A 27 -6.09 1.03 0.24
CA HIS A 27 -5.15 0.38 -0.67
C HIS A 27 -3.95 -0.21 0.08
N PHE A 28 -3.38 0.55 1.01
CA PHE A 28 -2.17 0.15 1.72
C PHE A 28 -2.41 -0.72 2.97
N ARG A 29 -3.61 -0.72 3.57
CA ARG A 29 -3.91 -1.48 4.80
C ARG A 29 -4.45 -2.88 4.59
N THR A 30 -4.70 -3.29 3.36
CA THR A 30 -5.33 -4.59 3.10
C THR A 30 -4.37 -5.75 3.38
N PRO A 31 -4.87 -6.92 3.81
CA PRO A 31 -4.03 -8.10 4.01
C PRO A 31 -3.23 -8.49 2.76
N ALA A 32 -3.82 -8.32 1.57
CA ALA A 32 -3.13 -8.57 0.31
C ALA A 32 -1.90 -7.68 0.12
N TYR A 33 -2.02 -6.40 0.48
CA TYR A 33 -0.91 -5.44 0.41
C TYR A 33 0.15 -5.72 1.48
N LEU A 34 -0.26 -6.08 2.70
CA LEU A 34 0.63 -6.46 3.79
C LEU A 34 1.58 -7.60 3.39
N ILE A 35 1.00 -8.69 2.88
CA ILE A 35 1.75 -9.87 2.47
C ILE A 35 2.75 -9.52 1.37
N LYS A 36 2.29 -8.76 0.38
CA LYS A 36 3.14 -8.32 -0.73
C LYS A 36 4.27 -7.40 -0.28
N ASN A 37 3.99 -6.47 0.63
CA ASN A 37 5.01 -5.56 1.13
C ASN A 37 5.97 -6.21 2.11
N ALA A 38 5.56 -7.17 2.92
CA ALA A 38 6.47 -7.91 3.79
C ALA A 38 7.59 -8.53 2.93
N LYS A 39 7.23 -9.24 1.87
CA LYS A 39 8.20 -9.85 0.95
C LYS A 39 9.10 -8.80 0.27
N LEU A 40 8.51 -7.72 -0.25
CA LEU A 40 9.29 -6.64 -0.86
C LEU A 40 10.22 -5.96 0.16
N THR A 41 9.79 -5.83 1.40
CA THR A 41 10.61 -5.24 2.46
C THR A 41 11.78 -6.16 2.80
N GLU A 42 11.58 -7.47 2.84
CA GLU A 42 12.65 -8.45 3.02
C GLU A 42 13.67 -8.36 1.88
N GLU A 43 13.22 -8.36 0.62
CA GLU A 43 14.08 -8.25 -0.56
C GLU A 43 14.91 -6.93 -0.55
N VAL A 44 14.25 -5.80 -0.28
CA VAL A 44 14.91 -4.48 -0.22
C VAL A 44 15.88 -4.40 0.97
N PHE A 45 15.51 -4.99 2.10
CA PHE A 45 16.39 -5.02 3.27
C PHE A 45 17.64 -5.85 3.01
N GLU A 46 17.51 -7.01 2.37
CA GLU A 46 18.64 -7.84 1.96
C GLU A 46 19.56 -7.09 0.99
N GLU A 47 19.00 -6.39 -0.01
CA GLU A 47 19.77 -5.58 -0.95
C GLU A 47 20.53 -4.46 -0.24
N ILE A 48 19.88 -3.72 0.67
CA ILE A 48 20.54 -2.67 1.47
C ILE A 48 21.65 -3.28 2.34
N THR A 49 21.37 -4.37 3.02
CA THR A 49 22.37 -5.04 3.89
C THR A 49 23.60 -5.45 3.11
N ASN A 50 23.43 -5.97 1.90
CA ASN A 50 24.55 -6.33 1.01
C ASN A 50 25.38 -5.13 0.54
N GLN A 51 24.82 -3.91 0.54
CA GLN A 51 25.52 -2.68 0.17
C GLN A 51 26.22 -2.00 1.36
N ILE A 52 25.89 -2.35 2.60
CA ILE A 52 26.48 -1.73 3.81
C ILE A 52 28.01 -1.81 3.83
N PRO A 53 28.66 -2.96 3.54
CA PRO A 53 30.11 -3.06 3.56
C PRO A 53 30.80 -2.04 2.64
N ASP A 54 30.27 -1.86 1.43
CA ASP A 54 30.81 -0.91 0.46
C ASP A 54 30.63 0.53 0.93
N ILE A 55 29.46 0.86 1.49
CA ILE A 55 29.16 2.19 2.04
C ILE A 55 30.08 2.50 3.22
N VAL A 56 30.28 1.56 4.13
CA VAL A 56 31.15 1.71 5.30
C VAL A 56 32.61 1.87 4.86
N SER A 57 33.10 1.02 3.95
CA SER A 57 34.46 1.10 3.42
C SER A 57 34.73 2.45 2.73
N LYS A 58 33.75 2.90 1.94
CA LYS A 58 33.81 4.21 1.29
C LYS A 58 33.85 5.36 2.31
N TYR A 59 32.98 5.29 3.35
CA TYR A 59 32.94 6.30 4.41
C TYR A 59 34.31 6.43 5.12
N PHE A 60 34.93 5.31 5.51
CA PHE A 60 36.26 5.33 6.17
C PHE A 60 37.34 5.87 5.25
N TYR A 61 37.37 5.48 3.98
CA TYR A 61 38.32 5.98 3.00
C TYR A 61 38.17 7.49 2.78
N GLU A 62 36.94 7.99 2.64
CA GLU A 62 36.66 9.42 2.47
C GLU A 62 37.02 10.22 3.74
N LYS A 63 36.79 9.64 4.93
CA LYS A 63 37.17 10.25 6.21
C LYS A 63 38.69 10.36 6.34
N GLU A 64 39.46 9.35 5.92
CA GLU A 64 40.93 9.40 5.89
C GLU A 64 41.46 10.47 4.93
N LEU A 65 40.73 10.71 3.82
CA LEU A 65 41.06 11.79 2.87
C LEU A 65 40.63 13.19 3.34
N GLY A 66 40.00 13.32 4.51
CA GLY A 66 39.52 14.58 5.05
C GLY A 66 38.28 15.14 4.31
N ILE A 67 37.57 14.31 3.56
CA ILE A 67 36.34 14.69 2.89
C ILE A 67 35.24 14.87 3.94
N ALA A 68 34.74 16.10 4.03
CA ALA A 68 33.62 16.39 4.94
C ALA A 68 32.33 15.76 4.43
N HIS A 69 31.80 14.79 5.17
CA HIS A 69 30.46 14.29 4.92
C HIS A 69 29.43 15.29 5.45
N PRO A 70 28.38 15.60 4.69
CA PRO A 70 27.27 16.35 5.25
C PRO A 70 26.76 15.58 6.46
N VAL A 71 26.73 16.25 7.61
CA VAL A 71 26.10 15.71 8.80
C VAL A 71 24.71 15.31 8.38
N ALA A 72 24.40 14.02 8.51
CA ALA A 72 23.06 13.54 8.20
C ALA A 72 22.10 14.42 9.03
N HIS A 73 21.39 15.31 8.35
CA HIS A 73 20.34 16.07 9.01
C HIS A 73 19.46 15.03 9.66
N LYS A 74 19.41 15.04 11.00
CA LYS A 74 18.37 14.31 11.72
C LYS A 74 17.09 14.75 11.05
N PRO A 75 16.37 13.86 10.38
CA PRO A 75 15.14 14.28 9.78
C PRO A 75 14.26 14.74 10.94
N GLU A 76 14.06 16.05 11.04
CA GLU A 76 12.98 16.64 11.87
C GLU A 76 11.61 16.23 11.28
N GLN A 77 11.61 15.20 10.47
CA GLN A 77 10.40 14.67 9.92
C GLN A 77 9.64 14.00 11.04
N PHE A 78 8.53 14.60 11.29
CA PHE A 78 7.48 14.09 12.14
C PHE A 78 7.09 12.67 11.65
N TYR A 79 7.79 11.67 12.20
CA TYR A 79 7.33 10.30 12.10
C TYR A 79 6.29 10.11 13.21
N PRO A 80 4.99 10.03 12.90
CA PRO A 80 3.94 9.86 13.90
C PRO A 80 4.06 8.54 14.64
N PHE A 81 4.93 7.65 14.15
CA PHE A 81 5.24 6.36 14.75
C PHE A 81 6.75 6.23 14.91
N PRO A 82 7.21 5.67 16.03
CA PRO A 82 8.62 5.43 16.22
C PRO A 82 9.16 4.52 15.12
N VAL A 83 10.25 4.96 14.49
CA VAL A 83 11.00 4.12 13.55
C VAL A 83 11.65 3.02 14.39
N GLN A 84 11.40 1.77 14.05
CA GLN A 84 12.07 0.66 14.71
C GLN A 84 13.57 0.75 14.43
N PRO A 85 14.41 0.61 15.47
CA PRO A 85 15.84 0.58 15.26
C PRO A 85 16.20 -0.62 14.37
N ILE A 86 17.05 -0.38 13.40
CA ILE A 86 17.76 -1.46 12.72
C ILE A 86 18.94 -1.80 13.64
N GLU A 87 18.92 -3.00 14.17
CA GLU A 87 20.07 -3.53 14.92
C GLU A 87 21.08 -4.03 13.90
N ALA A 88 22.29 -3.51 13.96
CA ALA A 88 23.40 -3.99 13.15
C ALA A 88 24.54 -4.41 14.09
N ASP A 89 24.98 -5.63 13.98
CA ASP A 89 26.16 -6.17 14.66
C ASP A 89 27.27 -6.34 13.64
N ILE A 90 28.44 -5.81 13.95
CA ILE A 90 29.62 -5.83 13.07
C ILE A 90 30.67 -6.69 13.73
N ASP A 91 30.89 -7.86 13.16
CA ASP A 91 32.03 -8.70 13.51
C ASP A 91 33.27 -8.25 12.72
N PHE A 92 34.15 -7.53 13.38
CA PHE A 92 35.38 -7.00 12.76
C PHE A 92 36.44 -8.09 12.49
N GLU A 93 36.33 -9.27 13.12
CA GLU A 93 37.29 -10.36 12.88
C GLU A 93 36.97 -11.11 11.60
N THR A 94 35.69 -11.34 11.34
CA THR A 94 35.23 -12.03 10.12
C THR A 94 34.83 -11.07 9.00
N GLY A 95 34.73 -9.78 9.28
CA GLY A 95 34.20 -8.79 8.34
C GLY A 95 32.71 -8.97 8.03
N THR A 96 31.98 -9.67 8.92
CA THR A 96 30.56 -9.97 8.74
C THR A 96 29.72 -8.89 9.39
N ILE A 97 28.72 -8.39 8.65
CA ILE A 97 27.72 -7.48 9.17
C ILE A 97 26.39 -8.23 9.23
N THR A 98 25.86 -8.39 10.45
CA THR A 98 24.53 -8.95 10.67
C THR A 98 23.59 -7.81 10.99
N SER A 99 22.52 -7.66 10.22
CA SER A 99 21.49 -6.68 10.50
C SER A 99 20.14 -7.38 10.68
N SER A 100 19.37 -6.91 11.63
CA SER A 100 18.01 -7.40 11.88
C SER A 100 17.01 -6.28 11.90
N ILE A 101 15.85 -6.53 11.31
CA ILE A 101 14.68 -5.66 11.37
C ILE A 101 13.46 -6.50 11.77
N VAL A 102 12.70 -6.02 12.72
CA VAL A 102 11.45 -6.69 13.10
C VAL A 102 10.29 -5.99 12.40
N LEU A 103 9.65 -6.70 11.47
CA LEU A 103 8.47 -6.24 10.77
C LEU A 103 7.23 -6.46 11.64
N GLY A 104 6.84 -5.43 12.39
CA GLY A 104 5.67 -5.46 13.25
C GLY A 104 4.61 -4.44 12.85
N ARG A 105 3.57 -4.35 13.66
CA ARG A 105 2.45 -3.42 13.48
C ARG A 105 2.89 -1.95 13.37
N ALA A 106 3.85 -1.54 14.20
CA ALA A 106 4.36 -0.16 14.20
C ALA A 106 5.07 0.18 12.87
N SER A 107 5.92 -0.73 12.37
CA SER A 107 6.60 -0.59 11.09
C SER A 107 5.60 -0.47 9.93
N PHE A 108 4.56 -1.30 9.95
CA PHE A 108 3.50 -1.28 8.95
C PHE A 108 2.69 0.02 8.98
N LEU A 109 2.27 0.49 10.15
CA LEU A 109 1.55 1.76 10.30
C LEU A 109 2.41 2.96 9.88
N SER A 110 3.71 2.93 10.20
CA SER A 110 4.67 3.93 9.75
C SER A 110 4.79 3.96 8.22
N SER A 111 4.86 2.80 7.59
CA SER A 111 4.88 2.68 6.12
C SER A 111 3.62 3.25 5.49
N ILE A 112 2.43 2.91 5.99
CA ILE A 112 1.17 3.49 5.53
C ILE A 112 1.18 5.01 5.66
N ALA A 113 1.57 5.53 6.83
CA ALA A 113 1.64 6.97 7.08
C ALA A 113 2.61 7.67 6.11
N SER A 114 3.76 7.06 5.86
CA SER A 114 4.76 7.56 4.90
C SER A 114 4.23 7.59 3.46
N PHE A 115 3.52 6.55 3.03
CA PHE A 115 2.90 6.53 1.71
C PHE A 115 1.78 7.55 1.58
N VAL A 116 0.90 7.64 2.58
CA VAL A 116 -0.25 8.56 2.56
C VAL A 116 0.21 10.01 2.61
N ASN A 117 1.16 10.35 3.48
CA ASN A 117 1.62 11.74 3.69
C ASN A 117 2.82 12.12 2.80
N GLY A 118 3.46 11.16 2.15
CA GLY A 118 4.62 11.37 1.29
C GLY A 118 4.28 11.76 -0.15
N SER A 119 5.29 11.67 -1.00
CA SER A 119 5.20 12.02 -2.42
C SER A 119 4.16 11.18 -3.19
N VAL A 120 4.00 9.91 -2.84
CA VAL A 120 3.02 9.01 -3.45
C VAL A 120 1.60 9.50 -3.16
N GLY A 121 1.26 9.75 -1.90
CA GLY A 121 -0.05 10.25 -1.49
C GLY A 121 -0.37 11.59 -2.13
N ASN A 122 0.60 12.53 -2.13
CA ASN A 122 0.44 13.83 -2.77
C ASN A 122 0.20 13.70 -4.28
N ARG A 123 0.91 12.81 -4.95
CA ARG A 123 0.70 12.56 -6.38
C ARG A 123 -0.69 12.00 -6.67
N VAL A 124 -1.14 11.03 -5.87
CA VAL A 124 -2.46 10.40 -6.02
C VAL A 124 -3.59 11.40 -5.75
N ARG A 125 -3.45 12.30 -4.76
CA ARG A 125 -4.44 13.37 -4.52
C ARG A 125 -4.58 14.34 -5.67
N ASN A 126 -3.53 14.51 -6.47
CA ASN A 126 -3.52 15.43 -7.61
C ASN A 126 -4.09 14.80 -8.92
N PHE A 127 -4.55 13.56 -8.90
CA PHE A 127 -5.25 12.98 -10.03
C PHE A 127 -6.68 13.54 -10.15
N ASN A 128 -7.26 13.42 -11.35
CA ASN A 128 -8.62 13.86 -11.62
C ASN A 128 -9.64 12.83 -11.10
N TRP A 129 -9.96 12.93 -9.80
CA TRP A 129 -10.92 12.04 -9.16
C TRP A 129 -12.36 12.49 -9.38
N THR A 130 -13.23 11.54 -9.64
CA THR A 130 -14.67 11.76 -9.80
C THR A 130 -15.47 10.59 -9.23
N ILE A 131 -16.78 10.81 -9.08
CA ILE A 131 -17.72 9.74 -8.77
C ILE A 131 -18.35 9.28 -10.07
N VAL A 132 -18.19 7.98 -10.34
CA VAL A 132 -18.80 7.33 -11.50
C VAL A 132 -19.95 6.44 -11.06
N ARG A 133 -20.90 6.26 -11.97
CA ARG A 133 -22.07 5.41 -11.77
C ARG A 133 -22.06 4.25 -12.77
N PRO A 134 -22.55 3.06 -12.38
CA PRO A 134 -22.69 1.96 -13.30
C PRO A 134 -23.84 2.25 -14.30
N PRO A 135 -23.88 1.57 -15.45
CA PRO A 135 -25.00 1.63 -16.36
C PRO A 135 -26.28 1.13 -15.67
N ARG A 136 -27.43 1.48 -16.26
CA ARG A 136 -28.73 1.01 -15.77
C ARG A 136 -28.74 -0.52 -15.61
N GLU A 137 -29.28 -1.01 -14.50
CA GLU A 137 -29.37 -2.45 -14.14
C GLU A 137 -28.03 -3.12 -13.78
N HIS A 138 -26.91 -2.42 -13.89
CA HIS A 138 -25.60 -2.87 -13.43
C HIS A 138 -25.29 -2.33 -12.03
N PHE A 139 -24.27 -2.89 -11.40
CA PHE A 139 -23.81 -2.47 -10.08
C PHE A 139 -22.35 -2.81 -9.91
N PHE A 140 -21.69 -2.11 -8.99
CA PHE A 140 -20.33 -2.41 -8.61
C PHE A 140 -20.29 -3.52 -7.54
N LEU A 141 -19.31 -4.41 -7.71
CA LEU A 141 -18.86 -5.32 -6.66
C LEU A 141 -17.98 -4.57 -5.67
N THR A 142 -17.84 -5.11 -4.48
CA THR A 142 -16.73 -4.75 -3.57
C THR A 142 -16.12 -5.99 -2.96
N SER A 143 -15.00 -5.86 -2.25
CA SER A 143 -14.26 -6.98 -1.69
C SER A 143 -13.56 -6.60 -0.39
N ASP A 144 -12.87 -7.54 0.21
CA ASP A 144 -11.96 -7.33 1.33
C ASP A 144 -10.66 -6.56 0.94
N ASN A 145 -10.46 -6.36 -0.38
CA ASN A 145 -9.47 -5.45 -0.96
C ASN A 145 -10.18 -4.48 -1.93
N PRO A 146 -10.90 -3.46 -1.41
CA PRO A 146 -11.80 -2.66 -2.23
C PRO A 146 -11.12 -1.56 -3.04
N ALA A 147 -9.95 -1.07 -2.59
CA ALA A 147 -9.20 0.00 -3.25
C ALA A 147 -8.22 -0.60 -4.26
N ILE A 148 -8.64 -0.69 -5.52
CA ILE A 148 -7.93 -1.39 -6.58
C ILE A 148 -7.25 -0.40 -7.53
N ALA A 149 -6.02 -0.75 -7.92
CA ALA A 149 -5.33 -0.21 -9.08
C ALA A 149 -5.26 -1.29 -10.16
N PHE A 150 -5.65 -0.98 -11.39
CA PHE A 150 -5.55 -1.95 -12.48
C PHE A 150 -5.25 -1.28 -13.82
N GLY A 151 -4.55 -2.00 -14.70
CA GLY A 151 -4.36 -1.65 -16.10
C GLY A 151 -5.21 -2.54 -17.00
N ALA A 152 -5.85 -1.96 -18.02
CA ALA A 152 -6.55 -2.69 -19.05
C ALA A 152 -5.72 -2.70 -20.32
N TYR A 153 -5.47 -3.88 -20.88
CA TYR A 153 -4.76 -4.05 -22.14
C TYR A 153 -5.74 -4.21 -23.32
N LYS A 154 -5.24 -3.97 -24.53
CA LYS A 154 -6.05 -4.07 -25.77
C LYS A 154 -6.71 -5.41 -26.00
N ASP A 155 -6.12 -6.49 -25.49
CA ASP A 155 -6.60 -7.86 -25.59
C ASP A 155 -7.56 -8.30 -24.47
N ASN A 156 -8.16 -7.34 -23.77
CA ASN A 156 -9.06 -7.53 -22.61
C ASN A 156 -8.39 -8.21 -21.38
N LYS A 157 -7.07 -8.27 -21.36
CA LYS A 157 -6.37 -8.69 -20.16
C LYS A 157 -6.33 -7.55 -19.16
N ILE A 158 -6.61 -7.89 -17.91
CA ILE A 158 -6.51 -6.99 -16.78
C ILE A 158 -5.29 -7.38 -15.97
N GLU A 159 -4.43 -6.42 -15.71
CA GLU A 159 -3.36 -6.51 -14.73
C GLU A 159 -3.81 -5.82 -13.45
N VAL A 160 -3.74 -6.52 -12.32
CA VAL A 160 -4.13 -5.99 -11.01
C VAL A 160 -2.93 -5.94 -10.08
N ASP A 161 -1.92 -6.78 -10.32
CA ASP A 161 -0.73 -6.89 -9.48
C ASP A 161 0.47 -6.16 -10.09
N GLY A 162 1.30 -5.55 -9.22
CA GLY A 162 2.55 -4.92 -9.63
C GLY A 162 2.41 -3.60 -10.38
N ILE A 163 1.22 -3.01 -10.40
CA ILE A 163 0.97 -1.77 -11.13
C ILE A 163 1.40 -0.56 -10.32
N GLY A 164 2.33 0.22 -10.87
CA GLY A 164 2.72 1.51 -10.29
C GLY A 164 1.58 2.52 -10.36
N LEU A 165 1.22 3.13 -9.22
CA LEU A 165 0.13 4.10 -9.10
C LEU A 165 0.31 5.37 -9.97
N GLY A 166 1.51 5.60 -10.48
CA GLY A 166 1.80 6.74 -11.35
C GLY A 166 1.91 6.39 -12.84
N ARG A 167 1.67 5.15 -13.24
CA ARG A 167 1.72 4.71 -14.64
C ARG A 167 0.49 5.21 -15.39
N ARG A 168 0.68 5.79 -16.58
CA ARG A 168 -0.44 6.23 -17.44
C ARG A 168 -1.37 5.08 -17.79
N ASN A 169 -2.65 5.38 -17.97
CA ASN A 169 -3.73 4.45 -18.30
C ASN A 169 -3.97 3.38 -17.21
N VAL A 170 -3.54 3.66 -15.98
CA VAL A 170 -3.92 2.87 -14.81
C VAL A 170 -5.19 3.46 -14.22
N THR A 171 -6.17 2.61 -14.01
CA THR A 171 -7.42 2.96 -13.33
C THR A 171 -7.27 2.72 -11.84
N LEU A 172 -7.62 3.72 -11.04
CA LEU A 172 -7.74 3.62 -9.59
C LEU A 172 -9.22 3.73 -9.25
N VAL A 173 -9.72 2.76 -8.49
CA VAL A 173 -11.16 2.69 -8.19
C VAL A 173 -11.41 2.23 -6.75
N LEU A 174 -12.47 2.76 -6.15
CA LEU A 174 -13.04 2.32 -4.87
C LEU A 174 -14.56 2.31 -4.97
N PRO A 175 -15.21 1.15 -5.01
CA PRO A 175 -16.64 1.07 -4.88
C PRO A 175 -17.08 1.60 -3.51
N LEU A 176 -17.92 2.62 -3.51
CA LEU A 176 -18.45 3.26 -2.31
C LEU A 176 -19.83 2.72 -1.95
N THR A 177 -20.61 2.43 -2.99
CA THR A 177 -21.93 1.78 -2.92
C THR A 177 -22.07 0.90 -4.16
N PRO A 178 -23.08 0.02 -4.24
CA PRO A 178 -23.35 -0.70 -5.47
C PRO A 178 -23.62 0.20 -6.68
N ASP A 179 -24.02 1.45 -6.45
CA ASP A 179 -24.48 2.37 -7.48
C ASP A 179 -23.50 3.57 -7.69
N ALA A 180 -22.35 3.56 -7.00
CA ALA A 180 -21.36 4.63 -7.12
C ALA A 180 -19.94 4.15 -6.74
N ALA A 181 -18.93 4.62 -7.47
CA ALA A 181 -17.53 4.39 -7.17
C ALA A 181 -16.72 5.68 -7.28
N LEU A 182 -15.73 5.86 -6.41
CA LEU A 182 -14.67 6.82 -6.60
C LEU A 182 -13.73 6.28 -7.68
N PHE A 183 -13.40 7.12 -8.66
CA PHE A 183 -12.70 6.68 -9.86
C PHE A 183 -11.73 7.74 -10.36
N THR A 184 -10.61 7.30 -10.87
CA THR A 184 -9.71 8.10 -11.70
C THR A 184 -8.96 7.21 -12.68
N GLU A 185 -8.54 7.77 -13.80
CA GLU A 185 -7.59 7.16 -14.71
C GLU A 185 -6.34 8.05 -14.77
N VAL A 186 -5.19 7.47 -14.49
CA VAL A 186 -3.92 8.20 -14.39
C VAL A 186 -3.54 8.80 -15.75
N GLY A 187 -3.48 10.12 -15.80
CA GLY A 187 -3.18 10.88 -17.02
C GLY A 187 -4.39 11.29 -17.85
N ALA A 188 -5.61 10.89 -17.46
CA ALA A 188 -6.83 11.37 -18.08
C ALA A 188 -7.14 12.82 -17.68
N LEU A 189 -7.75 13.59 -18.59
CA LEU A 189 -8.28 14.91 -18.29
C LEU A 189 -9.67 14.78 -17.63
N PRO A 190 -10.13 15.80 -16.88
CA PRO A 190 -11.41 15.72 -16.18
C PRO A 190 -12.61 15.40 -17.07
N PHE A 191 -12.59 15.89 -18.30
CA PHE A 191 -13.68 15.67 -19.28
C PHE A 191 -13.62 14.33 -20.01
N ASP A 192 -12.51 13.58 -19.86
CA ASP A 192 -12.36 12.24 -20.46
C ASP A 192 -13.07 11.16 -19.64
N ILE A 193 -13.39 11.46 -18.38
CA ILE A 193 -14.02 10.51 -17.46
C ILE A 193 -15.54 10.75 -17.43
N PRO A 194 -16.34 9.81 -17.96
CA PRO A 194 -17.80 9.97 -17.96
C PRO A 194 -18.38 9.77 -16.55
N GLU A 195 -19.44 10.52 -16.21
CA GLU A 195 -20.16 10.30 -14.95
C GLU A 195 -20.84 8.94 -14.90
N GLN A 196 -21.34 8.47 -16.06
CA GLN A 196 -21.94 7.15 -16.22
C GLN A 196 -21.05 6.27 -17.09
N LEU A 197 -20.62 5.16 -16.55
CA LEU A 197 -19.77 4.21 -17.26
C LEU A 197 -20.56 3.39 -18.30
N SER A 198 -19.86 2.93 -19.32
CA SER A 198 -20.38 1.89 -20.21
C SER A 198 -20.46 0.53 -19.49
N VAL A 199 -21.26 -0.38 -20.04
CA VAL A 199 -21.34 -1.77 -19.55
C VAL A 199 -19.96 -2.41 -19.46
N ARG A 200 -19.16 -2.25 -20.52
CA ARG A 200 -17.81 -2.80 -20.58
C ARG A 200 -16.89 -2.24 -19.48
N GLN A 201 -16.93 -0.95 -19.22
CA GLN A 201 -16.11 -0.35 -18.15
C GLN A 201 -16.54 -0.86 -16.78
N CYS A 202 -17.84 -0.97 -16.52
CA CYS A 202 -18.36 -1.54 -15.28
C CYS A 202 -17.93 -3.00 -15.09
N GLU A 203 -17.99 -3.80 -16.14
CA GLU A 203 -17.52 -5.20 -16.12
C GLU A 203 -16.02 -5.31 -15.86
N LEU A 204 -15.19 -4.46 -16.49
CA LEU A 204 -13.75 -4.43 -16.25
C LEU A 204 -13.41 -4.08 -14.81
N ILE A 205 -14.11 -3.10 -14.23
CA ILE A 205 -13.96 -2.74 -12.81
C ILE A 205 -14.35 -3.94 -11.93
N ASN A 206 -15.49 -4.57 -12.17
CA ASN A 206 -15.94 -5.72 -11.41
C ASN A 206 -14.98 -6.90 -11.53
N GLN A 207 -14.43 -7.12 -12.72
CA GLN A 207 -13.41 -8.14 -12.93
C GLN A 207 -12.11 -7.83 -12.16
N ALA A 208 -11.68 -6.56 -12.16
CA ALA A 208 -10.51 -6.13 -11.39
C ALA A 208 -10.72 -6.32 -9.88
N ILE A 209 -11.88 -5.92 -9.35
CA ILE A 209 -12.25 -6.12 -7.95
C ILE A 209 -12.28 -7.62 -7.61
N TYR A 210 -12.85 -8.44 -8.47
CA TYR A 210 -12.89 -9.89 -8.28
C TYR A 210 -11.48 -10.49 -8.22
N ARG A 211 -10.59 -10.11 -9.14
CA ARG A 211 -9.21 -10.60 -9.19
C ARG A 211 -8.37 -10.12 -8.02
N GLY A 212 -8.56 -8.85 -7.63
CA GLY A 212 -7.83 -8.23 -6.51
C GLY A 212 -8.37 -8.62 -5.13
N ALA A 213 -9.53 -9.27 -5.04
CA ALA A 213 -10.09 -9.73 -3.77
C ALA A 213 -9.17 -10.76 -3.12
N TYR A 214 -8.97 -10.65 -1.80
CA TYR A 214 -8.15 -11.60 -1.07
C TYR A 214 -8.94 -12.87 -0.73
N ARG A 215 -10.09 -12.72 -0.06
CA ARG A 215 -10.95 -13.83 0.37
C ARG A 215 -12.41 -13.67 -0.03
N HIS A 216 -12.93 -12.45 0.10
CA HIS A 216 -14.36 -12.18 0.06
C HIS A 216 -14.72 -11.15 -1.00
N ILE A 217 -15.86 -11.42 -1.65
CA ILE A 217 -16.50 -10.49 -2.57
C ILE A 217 -17.90 -10.26 -2.05
N PHE A 218 -18.33 -9.01 -2.09
CA PHE A 218 -19.64 -8.58 -1.67
C PHE A 218 -20.42 -8.04 -2.87
N SER A 219 -21.68 -8.41 -2.97
CA SER A 219 -22.57 -8.04 -4.07
C SER A 219 -23.95 -7.70 -3.57
N LYS A 220 -24.60 -6.72 -4.20
CA LYS A 220 -26.00 -6.34 -3.94
C LYS A 220 -26.98 -7.47 -4.27
N LYS A 221 -26.65 -8.29 -5.26
CA LYS A 221 -27.49 -9.41 -5.73
C LYS A 221 -26.61 -10.65 -5.92
N LYS A 222 -27.23 -11.83 -5.82
CA LYS A 222 -26.56 -13.07 -6.20
C LYS A 222 -26.20 -13.02 -7.69
N ILE A 223 -24.93 -13.24 -8.01
CA ILE A 223 -24.44 -13.30 -9.38
C ILE A 223 -24.36 -14.77 -9.76
N PRO A 224 -25.21 -15.23 -10.71
CA PRO A 224 -25.11 -16.59 -11.20
C PRO A 224 -23.78 -16.77 -11.91
N ASN A 225 -23.20 -17.96 -11.76
CA ASN A 225 -21.95 -18.35 -12.46
C ASN A 225 -20.76 -17.38 -12.27
N ILE A 226 -20.66 -16.75 -11.09
CA ILE A 226 -19.58 -15.78 -10.83
C ILE A 226 -18.18 -16.34 -11.13
N LYS A 227 -17.93 -17.62 -10.86
CA LYS A 227 -16.65 -18.28 -11.09
C LYS A 227 -16.32 -18.45 -12.58
N SER A 228 -17.33 -18.65 -13.43
CA SER A 228 -17.11 -18.73 -14.88
C SER A 228 -17.01 -17.34 -15.54
N ASN A 229 -17.77 -16.37 -15.04
CA ASN A 229 -17.72 -14.99 -15.54
C ASN A 229 -16.43 -14.29 -15.16
N TYR A 230 -15.89 -14.62 -13.97
CA TYR A 230 -14.69 -14.01 -13.41
C TYR A 230 -13.73 -15.12 -12.93
N PRO A 231 -13.06 -15.82 -13.84
CA PRO A 231 -12.18 -16.93 -13.45
C PRO A 231 -11.01 -16.42 -12.60
N ARG A 232 -10.81 -17.06 -11.46
CA ARG A 232 -9.69 -16.82 -10.57
C ARG A 232 -8.93 -18.12 -10.35
N VAL A 233 -7.64 -18.09 -10.62
CA VAL A 233 -6.76 -19.20 -10.28
C VAL A 233 -6.19 -18.94 -8.89
N ILE A 234 -6.56 -19.80 -7.93
CA ILE A 234 -5.96 -19.79 -6.59
C ILE A 234 -4.87 -20.85 -6.59
N SER A 235 -3.63 -20.42 -6.51
CA SER A 235 -2.50 -21.33 -6.36
C SER A 235 -2.47 -21.89 -4.93
N LYS A 236 -2.40 -23.23 -4.81
CA LYS A 236 -2.23 -23.87 -3.49
C LYS A 236 -0.94 -23.42 -2.80
N ALA A 237 0.11 -23.17 -3.58
CA ALA A 237 1.39 -22.67 -3.07
C ALA A 237 1.23 -21.27 -2.45
N LEU A 238 0.51 -20.35 -3.12
CA LEU A 238 0.23 -19.01 -2.57
C LEU A 238 -0.63 -19.06 -1.30
N VAL A 239 -1.59 -19.99 -1.22
CA VAL A 239 -2.41 -20.17 -0.01
C VAL A 239 -1.55 -20.66 1.15
N GLU A 240 -0.63 -21.57 0.90
CA GLU A 240 0.27 -22.10 1.93
C GLU A 240 1.30 -21.04 2.37
N GLU A 241 1.85 -20.29 1.44
CA GLU A 241 2.75 -19.17 1.71
C GLU A 241 2.05 -18.10 2.57
N ASP A 242 0.83 -17.74 2.22
CA ASP A 242 -0.01 -16.83 3.00
C ASP A 242 -0.32 -17.35 4.42
N ARG A 243 -0.54 -18.65 4.57
CA ARG A 243 -0.73 -19.27 5.88
C ARG A 243 0.52 -19.13 6.74
N LYS A 244 1.69 -19.46 6.20
CA LYS A 244 2.98 -19.34 6.89
C LYS A 244 3.29 -17.89 7.27
N LEU A 245 3.08 -16.95 6.36
CA LEU A 245 3.25 -15.52 6.65
C LEU A 245 2.38 -15.05 7.81
N ARG A 246 1.15 -15.53 7.91
CA ARG A 246 0.25 -15.16 9.03
C ARG A 246 0.65 -15.79 10.35
N GLU A 247 1.11 -17.03 10.33
CA GLU A 247 1.59 -17.70 11.54
C GLU A 247 2.86 -17.01 12.06
N ASN A 248 3.77 -16.65 11.16
CA ASN A 248 4.99 -15.92 11.51
C ASN A 248 4.69 -14.46 11.91
N TRP A 249 3.67 -13.83 11.29
CA TRP A 249 3.31 -12.46 11.59
C TRP A 249 2.95 -12.22 13.05
N ALA A 250 2.19 -13.11 13.65
CA ALA A 250 1.78 -12.96 15.05
C ALA A 250 2.99 -12.99 16.01
N SER A 251 3.94 -13.89 15.78
CA SER A 251 5.17 -13.96 16.57
C SER A 251 6.11 -12.78 16.32
N SER A 252 6.26 -12.36 15.07
CA SER A 252 7.05 -11.18 14.71
C SER A 252 6.45 -9.90 15.29
N GLN A 253 5.12 -9.79 15.31
CA GLN A 253 4.45 -8.65 15.93
C GLN A 253 4.69 -8.58 17.44
N ALA A 254 4.59 -9.71 18.15
CA ALA A 254 4.86 -9.76 19.58
C ALA A 254 6.31 -9.35 19.89
N ALA A 255 7.27 -9.88 19.14
CA ALA A 255 8.68 -9.51 19.29
C ALA A 255 8.93 -8.02 19.01
N ALA A 256 8.27 -7.46 17.99
CA ALA A 256 8.37 -6.04 17.68
C ALA A 256 7.77 -5.13 18.76
N GLU A 257 6.67 -5.54 19.35
CA GLU A 257 6.03 -4.79 20.44
C GLU A 257 6.93 -4.82 21.70
N GLU A 258 7.51 -5.96 22.04
CA GLU A 258 8.45 -6.10 23.15
C GLU A 258 9.71 -5.24 22.96
N GLN A 259 10.34 -5.29 21.79
CA GLN A 259 11.49 -4.43 21.46
C GLN A 259 11.12 -2.94 21.53
N HIS A 260 9.95 -2.57 21.05
CA HIS A 260 9.49 -1.20 21.10
C HIS A 260 9.29 -0.69 22.52
N GLU A 261 8.69 -1.51 23.40
CA GLU A 261 8.53 -1.19 24.82
C GLU A 261 9.89 -1.04 25.52
N ALA A 262 10.83 -1.94 25.23
CA ALA A 262 12.19 -1.86 25.76
C ALA A 262 12.91 -0.57 25.30
N TRP A 263 12.77 -0.21 24.03
CA TRP A 263 13.34 1.03 23.50
C TRP A 263 12.72 2.29 24.13
N LEU A 264 11.40 2.33 24.33
CA LEU A 264 10.72 3.42 25.03
C LEU A 264 11.20 3.55 26.48
N ALA A 265 11.36 2.45 27.20
CA ALA A 265 11.83 2.42 28.56
C ALA A 265 13.26 2.97 28.67
N ALA A 266 14.15 2.55 27.77
CA ALA A 266 15.54 3.03 27.71
C ALA A 266 15.60 4.56 27.44
N ARG A 267 14.77 5.06 26.52
CA ARG A 267 14.72 6.49 26.17
C ARG A 267 14.19 7.36 27.29
N ASN A 268 13.15 6.89 28.01
CA ASN A 268 12.58 7.62 29.13
C ASN A 268 13.51 7.60 30.36
N GLY A 269 14.32 6.56 30.54
CA GLY A 269 15.32 6.46 31.60
C GLY A 269 16.49 7.43 31.42
N THR A 270 16.83 7.80 30.20
CA THR A 270 17.91 8.76 29.89
C THR A 270 17.48 10.22 30.04
N GLN A 271 16.19 10.55 29.99
CA GLN A 271 15.70 11.91 30.17
C GLN A 271 15.50 12.33 31.63
N GLY A 272 15.62 11.39 32.57
CA GLY A 272 15.49 11.64 34.01
C GLY A 272 16.81 11.89 34.76
N SER A 273 17.96 11.94 34.05
CA SER A 273 19.30 12.08 34.64
C SER A 273 20.02 13.39 34.23
N GLU A 274 19.36 14.35 33.63
CA GLU A 274 19.77 15.74 33.47
C GLU A 274 18.95 16.64 34.40
#